data_7c11bc7f12bc8507767b4bf353124005
#
_entry.id   7c11bc7f12bc8507767b4bf353124005
#
_cell.length_a   1.000
_cell.length_b   1.000
_cell.length_c   1.000
_cell.angle_alpha   90.00
_cell.angle_beta   90.00
_cell.angle_gamma   90.00
#
_symmetry.space_group_name_H-M   'P 1'
#
loop_
_entity.id
_entity.type
_entity.pdbx_description
1 polymer ?
#
loop_
_entity_poly.entity_id
_entity_poly.type
_entity_poly.pdbx_seq_one_letter_code
_entity_poly.pdbx_strand_id
1 'polypeptide(L)'
;MDWAKLHETERAIMTTGSDFGHALAILRCSKPSAPLLHTNLHLAMWLTELNALNSVEAADCYFGLSRGMELVPEDLQRPDTETPNYFKHEHADHVDFEIRRVLEDKHLVKYSELQKIWPKLPETPHDRLGLGFVLKIKVCDATGKESFKRRLIIDASRPSRPTNNSVNRHIPEASTTLPTTAQFASYAQKDDWFAAADIADAFMNLGLKPHNWANVAINIQLDGSNADLAYCRLAFGLRSAVRIFQGVAELILRILRRRCAAIAHQIRFDMSYIDDSACVASTFKTASTWLRNWKTLMLDLGMPWQESKIVPPTRLIELLGIMVCSRTLTMYVHKSRVEKALQLMEAFEQRPRLTLKQTQSIMGHLNFIAQVVRFARLFLRGLALMIKAHNAAFRMRGQLASPNSTMALSERVRIDFAIWRALLVTFNGIDVTAPSSYPALHCGPAQSDASFHGAGYFMQGVYGHTTWPRSEIFDEHNEAKVSTAYVEAKGLLFLLQSLAPHWAGRYVHIHLDNQSLVAMMLGEKTKSEQVLPIIIDCLAIIVAYAVKPKFTAIGTDDMIFADPLSRLSQPGKEMYYKELFDKQLQKFKADGHPTWNKGAPAEPSCKAATRLPSVWKSMMSRCNK
;
A
#
# COMPACT_ATOMS: atom_id res chain seq x y z
N MET A 1 25.80 -10.36 29.75
CA MET A 1 24.83 -11.47 29.56
C MET A 1 25.50 -12.75 30.05
N ASP A 2 24.84 -13.50 30.92
CA ASP A 2 25.35 -14.82 31.39
C ASP A 2 24.94 -15.92 30.40
N TRP A 3 25.82 -16.20 29.46
CA TRP A 3 25.60 -17.20 28.41
C TRP A 3 25.43 -18.62 28.96
N ALA A 4 26.11 -18.95 30.08
CA ALA A 4 25.99 -20.27 30.69
C ALA A 4 24.56 -20.50 31.19
N LYS A 5 24.01 -19.55 31.91
CA LYS A 5 22.63 -19.59 32.42
C LYS A 5 21.59 -19.57 31.28
N LEU A 6 21.84 -18.79 30.21
CA LEU A 6 20.96 -18.79 29.05
C LEU A 6 20.94 -20.16 28.36
N HIS A 7 22.10 -20.80 28.18
CA HIS A 7 22.20 -22.14 27.59
C HIS A 7 21.61 -23.23 28.46
N GLU A 8 21.65 -23.08 29.78
CA GLU A 8 20.96 -23.98 30.70
C GLU A 8 19.44 -23.88 30.55
N THR A 9 18.91 -22.67 30.50
CA THR A 9 17.48 -22.41 30.25
C THR A 9 17.04 -22.95 28.89
N GLU A 10 17.82 -22.76 27.83
CA GLU A 10 17.54 -23.32 26.49
C GLU A 10 17.44 -24.86 26.57
N ARG A 11 18.40 -25.51 27.24
CA ARG A 11 18.39 -26.98 27.38
C ARG A 11 17.16 -27.49 28.14
N ALA A 12 16.78 -26.81 29.21
CA ALA A 12 15.56 -27.14 29.94
C ALA A 12 14.31 -27.04 29.07
N ILE A 13 14.18 -25.99 28.27
CA ILE A 13 13.05 -25.81 27.36
C ILE A 13 13.02 -26.87 26.25
N MET A 14 14.16 -27.25 25.68
CA MET A 14 14.24 -28.32 24.67
C MET A 14 13.74 -29.68 25.14
N THR A 15 13.73 -29.92 26.45
CA THR A 15 13.24 -31.17 27.04
C THR A 15 11.75 -31.15 27.39
N THR A 16 11.06 -30.01 27.24
CA THR A 16 9.64 -29.89 27.65
C THR A 16 8.65 -30.58 26.71
N GLY A 17 9.07 -31.00 25.51
CA GLY A 17 8.17 -31.56 24.49
C GLY A 17 7.21 -30.54 23.87
N SER A 18 7.39 -29.26 24.14
CA SER A 18 6.64 -28.17 23.52
C SER A 18 7.05 -27.98 22.03
N ASP A 19 6.16 -27.43 21.19
CA ASP A 19 6.48 -27.16 19.78
C ASP A 19 7.68 -26.22 19.65
N PHE A 20 7.76 -25.21 20.50
CA PHE A 20 8.90 -24.31 20.58
C PHE A 20 10.19 -25.05 20.99
N GLY A 21 10.14 -25.85 22.04
CA GLY A 21 11.29 -26.59 22.55
C GLY A 21 11.81 -27.62 21.54
N HIS A 22 10.90 -28.33 20.87
CA HIS A 22 11.26 -29.30 19.83
C HIS A 22 11.91 -28.62 18.62
N ALA A 23 11.32 -27.52 18.13
CA ALA A 23 11.88 -26.75 17.03
C ALA A 23 13.25 -26.14 17.38
N LEU A 24 13.42 -25.62 18.59
CA LEU A 24 14.70 -25.09 19.06
C LEU A 24 15.79 -26.18 19.12
N ALA A 25 15.43 -27.40 19.55
CA ALA A 25 16.35 -28.53 19.56
C ALA A 25 16.83 -28.90 18.14
N ILE A 26 15.92 -28.98 17.18
CA ILE A 26 16.26 -29.24 15.76
C ILE A 26 17.20 -28.16 15.22
N LEU A 27 16.88 -26.88 15.43
CA LEU A 27 17.69 -25.76 14.95
C LEU A 27 19.10 -25.79 15.56
N ARG A 28 19.20 -26.16 16.83
CA ARG A 28 20.48 -26.24 17.53
C ARG A 28 21.35 -27.39 17.06
N CYS A 29 20.74 -28.53 16.73
CA CYS A 29 21.46 -29.68 16.18
C CYS A 29 21.93 -29.46 14.74
N SER A 30 21.16 -28.72 13.95
CA SER A 30 21.42 -28.54 12.51
C SER A 30 22.38 -27.40 12.18
N LYS A 31 22.60 -26.44 13.11
CA LYS A 31 23.38 -25.23 12.84
C LYS A 31 24.39 -24.96 13.95
N PRO A 32 25.70 -24.83 13.65
CA PRO A 32 26.71 -24.53 14.65
C PRO A 32 26.45 -23.16 15.31
N SER A 33 26.78 -23.06 16.60
CA SER A 33 26.66 -21.80 17.34
C SER A 33 27.74 -20.82 16.89
N ALA A 34 27.34 -19.67 16.38
CA ALA A 34 28.22 -18.57 16.05
C ALA A 34 28.24 -17.53 17.18
N PRO A 35 29.36 -16.85 17.44
CA PRO A 35 29.40 -15.78 18.41
C PRO A 35 28.54 -14.60 17.92
N LEU A 36 27.70 -14.04 18.79
CA LEU A 36 26.97 -12.83 18.51
C LEU A 36 27.80 -11.61 18.93
N LEU A 37 28.05 -10.71 18.00
CA LEU A 37 28.67 -9.44 18.32
C LEU A 37 27.64 -8.54 19.01
N HIS A 38 27.99 -8.06 20.17
CA HIS A 38 27.25 -7.09 20.99
C HIS A 38 25.78 -6.88 20.61
N THR A 39 24.84 -7.25 21.47
CA THR A 39 23.44 -6.96 21.29
C THR A 39 22.89 -6.26 22.53
N ASN A 40 22.05 -5.25 22.31
CA ASN A 40 21.28 -4.62 23.37
C ASN A 40 20.03 -5.46 23.74
N LEU A 41 19.72 -6.52 22.97
CA LEU A 41 18.58 -7.37 23.18
C LEU A 41 18.72 -8.17 24.47
N HIS A 42 17.68 -8.24 25.24
CA HIS A 42 17.60 -9.03 26.47
C HIS A 42 17.18 -10.48 26.13
N LEU A 43 18.12 -11.30 25.64
CA LEU A 43 17.84 -12.63 25.07
C LEU A 43 17.13 -13.57 26.05
N ALA A 44 17.36 -13.48 27.36
CA ALA A 44 16.63 -14.27 28.33
C ALA A 44 15.13 -13.92 28.37
N MET A 45 14.79 -12.63 28.25
CA MET A 45 13.41 -12.18 28.15
C MET A 45 12.78 -12.60 26.83
N TRP A 46 13.51 -12.46 25.71
CA TRP A 46 13.08 -12.97 24.44
C TRP A 46 12.79 -14.47 24.47
N LEU A 47 13.69 -15.27 25.08
CA LEU A 47 13.48 -16.71 25.23
C LEU A 47 12.19 -17.01 26.00
N THR A 48 11.99 -16.34 27.15
CA THR A 48 10.80 -16.53 27.98
C THR A 48 9.51 -16.18 27.25
N GLU A 49 9.47 -15.02 26.59
CA GLU A 49 8.28 -14.53 25.89
C GLU A 49 7.94 -15.35 24.64
N LEU A 50 8.96 -15.73 23.86
CA LEU A 50 8.76 -16.51 22.65
C LEU A 50 8.41 -17.97 22.96
N ASN A 51 9.02 -18.56 24.01
CA ASN A 51 8.64 -19.89 24.49
C ASN A 51 7.17 -19.95 24.90
N ALA A 52 6.66 -18.90 25.52
CA ALA A 52 5.26 -18.80 25.91
C ALA A 52 4.28 -18.64 24.72
N LEU A 53 4.75 -18.31 23.51
CA LEU A 53 3.96 -18.38 22.28
C LEU A 53 3.86 -19.81 21.73
N ASN A 54 4.76 -20.68 22.14
CA ASN A 54 4.83 -22.11 21.80
C ASN A 54 4.61 -22.39 20.30
N SER A 55 5.42 -21.76 19.43
CA SER A 55 5.34 -21.97 17.98
C SER A 55 6.72 -22.12 17.35
N VAL A 56 6.76 -22.81 16.22
CA VAL A 56 7.99 -23.04 15.44
C VAL A 56 8.59 -21.70 14.97
N GLU A 57 7.76 -20.76 14.52
CA GLU A 57 8.21 -19.44 14.07
C GLU A 57 8.87 -18.65 15.20
N ALA A 58 8.34 -18.80 16.44
CA ALA A 58 8.93 -18.17 17.61
C ALA A 58 10.30 -18.76 17.93
N ALA A 59 10.49 -20.08 17.78
CA ALA A 59 11.78 -20.74 17.98
C ALA A 59 12.81 -20.32 16.91
N ASP A 60 12.42 -20.25 15.63
CA ASP A 60 13.28 -19.79 14.55
C ASP A 60 13.68 -18.32 14.73
N CYS A 61 12.74 -17.47 15.14
CA CYS A 61 13.00 -16.07 15.48
C CYS A 61 14.02 -15.97 16.64
N TYR A 62 13.80 -16.68 17.74
CA TYR A 62 14.73 -16.69 18.88
C TYR A 62 16.13 -17.14 18.46
N PHE A 63 16.21 -18.19 17.64
CA PHE A 63 17.47 -18.69 17.13
C PHE A 63 18.21 -17.62 16.31
N GLY A 64 17.49 -16.89 15.43
CA GLY A 64 18.02 -15.75 14.68
C GLY A 64 18.47 -14.60 15.58
N LEU A 65 17.68 -14.23 16.60
CA LEU A 65 18.02 -13.18 17.56
C LEU A 65 19.26 -13.52 18.38
N SER A 66 19.42 -14.77 18.76
CA SER A 66 20.51 -15.23 19.62
C SER A 66 21.80 -15.58 18.87
N ARG A 67 21.73 -15.91 17.58
CA ARG A 67 22.87 -16.41 16.78
C ARG A 67 23.11 -15.65 15.47
N GLY A 68 22.30 -14.66 15.19
CA GLY A 68 22.34 -13.86 13.95
C GLY A 68 21.39 -14.37 12.88
N MET A 69 20.86 -13.41 12.11
CA MET A 69 19.96 -13.65 10.99
C MET A 69 20.75 -14.14 9.77
N GLU A 70 20.18 -15.05 9.02
CA GLU A 70 20.75 -15.55 7.78
C GLU A 70 20.30 -14.72 6.58
N LEU A 71 21.24 -14.30 5.74
CA LEU A 71 20.95 -13.61 4.47
C LEU A 71 21.14 -14.57 3.30
N VAL A 72 22.31 -15.18 3.24
CA VAL A 72 22.77 -16.05 2.16
C VAL A 72 23.27 -17.34 2.79
N PRO A 73 23.00 -18.53 2.22
CA PRO A 73 23.55 -19.80 2.71
C PRO A 73 25.08 -19.77 2.83
N GLU A 74 25.62 -20.47 3.83
CA GLU A 74 27.06 -20.50 4.12
C GLU A 74 27.88 -21.18 2.99
N ASP A 75 27.26 -22.12 2.31
CA ASP A 75 27.87 -22.92 1.21
C ASP A 75 27.73 -22.27 -0.16
N LEU A 76 27.14 -21.09 -0.24
CA LEU A 76 26.94 -20.40 -1.52
C LEU A 76 28.29 -19.95 -2.11
N GLN A 77 28.69 -20.61 -3.20
CA GLN A 77 29.85 -20.18 -3.98
C GLN A 77 29.42 -19.18 -5.05
N ARG A 78 30.07 -18.02 -5.08
CA ARG A 78 29.86 -16.98 -6.06
C ARG A 78 31.10 -16.12 -6.22
N PRO A 79 31.30 -15.48 -7.38
CA PRO A 79 32.42 -14.57 -7.59
C PRO A 79 32.35 -13.37 -6.65
N ASP A 80 33.51 -12.91 -6.21
CA ASP A 80 33.65 -11.65 -5.46
C ASP A 80 33.18 -10.46 -6.27
N THR A 81 32.60 -9.48 -5.61
CA THR A 81 32.04 -8.30 -6.25
C THR A 81 32.49 -7.01 -5.60
N GLU A 82 32.72 -5.99 -6.41
CA GLU A 82 33.01 -4.65 -5.94
C GLU A 82 32.16 -3.62 -6.67
N THR A 83 31.55 -2.72 -5.92
CA THR A 83 30.66 -1.69 -6.43
C THR A 83 31.11 -0.32 -5.90
N PRO A 84 31.30 0.69 -6.77
CA PRO A 84 31.74 2.00 -6.33
C PRO A 84 30.68 2.72 -5.48
N ASN A 85 31.16 3.56 -4.58
CA ASN A 85 30.29 4.43 -3.78
C ASN A 85 29.61 5.50 -4.64
N TYR A 86 28.38 5.89 -4.28
CA TYR A 86 27.51 6.79 -5.08
C TYR A 86 27.30 8.17 -4.47
N PHE A 87 27.96 8.49 -3.38
CA PHE A 87 27.83 9.83 -2.82
C PHE A 87 28.74 10.81 -3.55
N LYS A 88 28.26 12.03 -3.73
CA LYS A 88 29.04 13.10 -4.29
C LYS A 88 30.05 13.61 -3.26
N HIS A 89 31.17 14.19 -3.74
CA HIS A 89 32.22 14.75 -2.89
C HIS A 89 31.70 15.79 -1.87
N GLU A 90 30.67 16.55 -2.23
CA GLU A 90 29.99 17.53 -1.37
C GLU A 90 29.29 16.91 -0.12
N HIS A 91 29.16 15.58 -0.08
CA HIS A 91 28.56 14.85 1.03
C HIS A 91 29.58 14.03 1.85
N ALA A 92 30.88 14.12 1.54
CA ALA A 92 31.91 13.28 2.16
C ALA A 92 31.97 13.44 3.69
N ASP A 93 31.96 14.68 4.20
CA ASP A 93 31.98 14.94 5.65
C ASP A 93 30.81 14.34 6.40
N HIS A 94 29.64 14.33 5.74
CA HIS A 94 28.45 13.75 6.35
C HIS A 94 28.48 12.23 6.33
N VAL A 95 29.06 11.62 5.28
CA VAL A 95 29.28 10.17 5.23
C VAL A 95 30.24 9.79 6.34
N ASP A 96 31.33 10.49 6.50
CA ASP A 96 32.30 10.21 7.55
C ASP A 96 31.66 10.28 8.94
N PHE A 97 30.87 11.32 9.21
CA PHE A 97 30.12 11.45 10.46
C PHE A 97 29.20 10.26 10.71
N GLU A 98 28.38 9.87 9.73
CA GLU A 98 27.43 8.74 9.90
C GLU A 98 28.18 7.40 10.02
N ILE A 99 29.25 7.21 9.29
CA ILE A 99 30.08 5.99 9.40
C ILE A 99 30.72 5.89 10.80
N ARG A 100 31.28 6.98 11.33
CA ARG A 100 31.84 6.98 12.69
C ARG A 100 30.78 6.65 13.73
N ARG A 101 29.57 7.23 13.62
CA ARG A 101 28.45 6.90 14.51
C ARG A 101 28.10 5.41 14.45
N VAL A 102 27.98 4.84 13.25
CA VAL A 102 27.63 3.41 13.08
C VAL A 102 28.76 2.49 13.53
N LEU A 103 30.03 2.94 13.46
CA LEU A 103 31.19 2.25 14.04
C LEU A 103 31.17 2.27 15.58
N GLU A 104 30.87 3.43 16.19
CA GLU A 104 30.74 3.58 17.65
C GLU A 104 29.64 2.68 18.18
N ASP A 105 28.50 2.60 17.50
CA ASP A 105 27.37 1.71 17.81
C ASP A 105 27.67 0.22 17.54
N LYS A 106 28.84 -0.11 16.98
CA LYS A 106 29.27 -1.46 16.58
C LYS A 106 28.28 -2.17 15.63
N HIS A 107 27.57 -1.39 14.83
CA HIS A 107 26.75 -1.94 13.75
C HIS A 107 27.60 -2.21 12.49
N LEU A 108 28.65 -1.46 12.32
CA LEU A 108 29.69 -1.58 11.31
C LEU A 108 31.02 -1.80 12.02
N VAL A 109 31.85 -2.73 11.56
CA VAL A 109 33.11 -3.12 12.20
C VAL A 109 34.19 -3.28 11.13
N LYS A 110 35.46 -2.99 11.46
CA LYS A 110 36.59 -3.26 10.56
C LYS A 110 36.66 -4.75 10.24
N TYR A 111 36.76 -5.07 8.96
CA TYR A 111 36.75 -6.46 8.52
C TYR A 111 37.90 -7.27 9.14
N SER A 112 39.09 -6.66 9.30
CA SER A 112 40.22 -7.28 9.97
C SER A 112 39.98 -7.60 11.46
N GLU A 113 39.09 -6.88 12.13
CA GLU A 113 38.70 -7.20 13.51
C GLU A 113 37.73 -8.37 13.54
N LEU A 114 36.83 -8.44 12.56
CA LEU A 114 35.88 -9.55 12.43
C LEU A 114 36.59 -10.86 12.14
N GLN A 115 37.67 -10.85 11.35
CA GLN A 115 38.49 -12.05 11.11
C GLN A 115 39.13 -12.61 12.38
N LYS A 116 39.52 -11.74 13.32
CA LYS A 116 40.02 -12.19 14.64
C LYS A 116 38.95 -12.89 15.47
N ILE A 117 37.71 -12.42 15.36
CA ILE A 117 36.55 -12.98 16.07
C ILE A 117 36.05 -14.26 15.41
N TRP A 118 36.07 -14.30 14.09
CA TRP A 118 35.61 -15.44 13.29
C TRP A 118 36.66 -15.81 12.23
N PRO A 119 37.66 -16.65 12.58
CA PRO A 119 38.77 -16.98 11.68
C PRO A 119 38.40 -17.73 10.40
N LYS A 120 37.13 -18.20 10.28
CA LYS A 120 36.58 -18.79 9.06
C LYS A 120 36.20 -17.77 7.99
N LEU A 121 36.24 -16.46 8.29
CA LEU A 121 36.01 -15.45 7.27
C LEU A 121 37.11 -15.51 6.20
N PRO A 122 36.78 -15.27 4.93
CA PRO A 122 37.77 -15.19 3.85
C PRO A 122 38.76 -14.04 4.13
N GLU A 123 39.93 -14.11 3.50
CA GLU A 123 40.98 -13.09 3.65
C GLU A 123 40.48 -11.70 3.21
N THR A 124 39.65 -11.66 2.17
CA THR A 124 38.97 -10.45 1.69
C THR A 124 37.47 -10.65 1.67
N PRO A 125 36.66 -9.58 1.84
CA PRO A 125 35.22 -9.68 1.69
C PRO A 125 34.81 -10.18 0.30
N HIS A 126 33.79 -11.03 0.23
CA HIS A 126 33.18 -11.46 -1.05
C HIS A 126 32.52 -10.30 -1.78
N ASP A 127 31.93 -9.35 -1.04
CA ASP A 127 31.30 -8.18 -1.60
C ASP A 127 31.79 -6.90 -0.95
N ARG A 128 32.14 -5.95 -1.80
CA ARG A 128 32.30 -4.55 -1.46
C ARG A 128 31.16 -3.77 -2.08
N LEU A 129 30.13 -3.51 -1.29
CA LEU A 129 28.89 -2.89 -1.74
C LEU A 129 29.06 -1.37 -1.86
N GLY A 130 28.46 -0.79 -2.88
CA GLY A 130 28.42 0.66 -3.04
C GLY A 130 27.58 1.32 -1.93
N LEU A 131 28.10 2.38 -1.36
CA LEU A 131 27.44 3.19 -0.35
C LEU A 131 26.76 4.39 -1.00
N GLY A 132 25.52 4.64 -0.64
CA GLY A 132 24.75 5.78 -1.09
C GLY A 132 23.94 6.44 0.02
N PHE A 133 23.24 7.49 -0.33
CA PHE A 133 22.33 8.18 0.59
C PHE A 133 20.91 8.25 0.08
N VAL A 134 19.97 8.18 1.02
CA VAL A 134 18.61 8.70 0.83
C VAL A 134 18.44 9.96 1.67
N LEU A 135 18.16 11.07 0.98
CA LEU A 135 17.83 12.34 1.62
C LEU A 135 16.35 12.39 1.91
N LYS A 136 15.96 12.46 3.17
CA LYS A 136 14.58 12.70 3.60
C LYS A 136 14.47 14.12 4.12
N ILE A 137 13.79 14.98 3.37
CA ILE A 137 13.49 16.35 3.78
C ILE A 137 12.25 16.30 4.68
N LYS A 138 12.37 16.85 5.88
CA LYS A 138 11.22 17.13 6.76
C LYS A 138 11.05 18.63 6.84
N VAL A 139 9.86 19.10 6.54
CA VAL A 139 9.45 20.49 6.78
C VAL A 139 8.74 20.50 8.13
N CYS A 140 9.17 21.35 9.03
CA CYS A 140 8.47 21.58 10.31
C CYS A 140 7.25 22.46 10.03
N ASP A 141 6.04 21.92 10.20
CA ASP A 141 4.78 22.63 9.92
C ASP A 141 4.61 23.92 10.75
N ALA A 142 5.20 23.96 11.96
CA ALA A 142 5.10 25.13 12.85
C ALA A 142 6.04 26.28 12.46
N THR A 143 7.18 26.00 11.83
CA THR A 143 8.26 26.98 11.56
C THR A 143 8.62 27.12 10.11
N GLY A 144 8.10 26.26 9.22
CA GLY A 144 8.49 26.17 7.81
C GLY A 144 9.96 25.75 7.61
N LYS A 145 10.69 25.44 8.69
CA LYS A 145 12.12 25.11 8.62
C LYS A 145 12.32 23.71 8.08
N GLU A 146 13.07 23.59 7.00
CA GLU A 146 13.46 22.30 6.46
C GLU A 146 14.54 21.66 7.34
N SER A 147 14.31 20.40 7.70
CA SER A 147 15.32 19.54 8.31
C SER A 147 15.65 18.38 7.39
N PHE A 148 16.91 18.03 7.28
CA PHE A 148 17.39 16.98 6.39
C PHE A 148 17.78 15.76 7.22
N LYS A 149 17.06 14.65 7.05
CA LYS A 149 17.50 13.36 7.58
C LYS A 149 18.16 12.57 6.43
N ARG A 150 19.45 12.30 6.58
CA ARG A 150 20.22 11.50 5.63
C ARG A 150 20.31 10.08 6.17
N ARG A 151 20.03 9.08 5.33
CA ARG A 151 20.19 7.67 5.67
C ARG A 151 21.23 7.05 4.76
N LEU A 152 22.23 6.42 5.34
CA LEU A 152 23.16 5.56 4.61
C LEU A 152 22.41 4.32 4.13
N ILE A 153 22.62 3.96 2.88
CA ILE A 153 22.10 2.74 2.27
C ILE A 153 23.22 2.01 1.55
N ILE A 154 23.23 0.69 1.62
CA ILE A 154 24.11 -0.12 0.79
C ILE A 154 23.36 -0.53 -0.48
N ASP A 155 24.03 -0.49 -1.63
CA ASP A 155 23.46 -0.96 -2.90
C ASP A 155 23.79 -2.43 -3.12
N ALA A 156 23.03 -3.28 -2.43
CA ALA A 156 23.13 -4.73 -2.55
C ALA A 156 22.46 -5.29 -3.82
N SER A 157 21.88 -4.43 -4.67
CA SER A 157 21.14 -4.83 -5.88
C SER A 157 21.90 -4.57 -7.16
N ARG A 158 22.98 -3.81 -7.15
CA ARG A 158 23.78 -3.57 -8.34
C ARG A 158 24.55 -4.82 -8.74
N PRO A 159 24.43 -5.21 -10.01
CA PRO A 159 25.28 -6.25 -10.55
C PRO A 159 26.71 -5.76 -10.61
N SER A 160 27.64 -6.54 -10.11
CA SER A 160 29.03 -6.39 -10.47
C SER A 160 29.20 -6.73 -11.95
N ARG A 161 29.78 -5.85 -12.74
CA ARG A 161 30.14 -6.20 -14.10
C ARG A 161 31.39 -7.11 -14.06
N PRO A 162 31.42 -8.19 -14.84
CA PRO A 162 30.52 -8.60 -15.93
C PRO A 162 29.41 -9.58 -15.54
N THR A 163 29.35 -10.06 -14.29
CA THR A 163 28.62 -11.29 -13.91
C THR A 163 27.18 -11.09 -13.44
N ASN A 164 26.70 -9.85 -13.26
CA ASN A 164 25.35 -9.56 -12.73
C ASN A 164 25.04 -10.32 -11.41
N ASN A 165 25.99 -10.35 -10.48
CA ASN A 165 26.01 -11.23 -9.31
C ASN A 165 25.83 -10.44 -7.99
N SER A 166 24.75 -9.65 -7.87
CA SER A 166 24.50 -8.85 -6.67
C SER A 166 24.07 -9.73 -5.49
N VAL A 167 24.39 -9.31 -4.25
CA VAL A 167 23.96 -9.98 -3.01
C VAL A 167 22.47 -10.24 -2.99
N ASN A 168 21.66 -9.23 -3.32
CA ASN A 168 20.19 -9.34 -3.31
C ASN A 168 19.64 -10.37 -4.29
N ARG A 169 20.39 -10.79 -5.31
CA ARG A 169 19.98 -11.84 -6.22
C ARG A 169 20.05 -13.23 -5.56
N HIS A 170 21.00 -13.40 -4.64
CA HIS A 170 21.22 -14.68 -3.95
C HIS A 170 20.42 -14.79 -2.65
N ILE A 171 19.86 -13.68 -2.16
CA ILE A 171 18.93 -13.70 -1.05
C ILE A 171 17.61 -14.33 -1.53
N PRO A 172 17.11 -15.41 -0.87
CA PRO A 172 15.89 -16.09 -1.26
C PRO A 172 14.71 -15.13 -1.40
N GLU A 173 13.95 -15.27 -2.49
CA GLU A 173 12.69 -14.55 -2.65
C GLU A 173 11.67 -15.08 -1.69
N ALA A 174 11.11 -14.19 -0.88
CA ALA A 174 9.93 -14.48 -0.10
C ALA A 174 9.04 -13.24 -0.07
N SER A 175 7.78 -13.42 -0.38
CA SER A 175 6.78 -12.36 -0.26
C SER A 175 6.53 -12.04 1.20
N THR A 176 6.33 -10.77 1.51
CA THR A 176 5.90 -10.32 2.83
C THR A 176 4.64 -9.50 2.66
N THR A 177 3.58 -9.90 3.30
CA THR A 177 2.34 -9.12 3.34
C THR A 177 2.45 -8.11 4.46
N LEU A 178 2.45 -6.84 4.12
CA LEU A 178 2.45 -5.75 5.09
C LEU A 178 1.01 -5.25 5.30
N PRO A 179 0.61 -4.92 6.53
CA PRO A 179 -0.69 -4.33 6.79
C PRO A 179 -0.79 -2.95 6.14
N THR A 180 -2.00 -2.53 5.81
CA THR A 180 -2.26 -1.24 5.16
C THR A 180 -3.00 -0.29 6.08
N THR A 181 -2.86 1.02 5.85
CA THR A 181 -3.65 2.02 6.57
C THR A 181 -5.15 1.84 6.33
N ALA A 182 -5.56 1.39 5.15
CA ALA A 182 -6.96 1.08 4.86
C ALA A 182 -7.48 -0.09 5.72
N GLN A 183 -6.69 -1.14 5.89
CA GLN A 183 -7.01 -2.23 6.80
C GLN A 183 -7.12 -1.74 8.25
N PHE A 184 -6.16 -0.96 8.74
CA PHE A 184 -6.20 -0.38 10.08
C PHE A 184 -7.48 0.46 10.27
N ALA A 185 -7.76 1.35 9.33
CA ALA A 185 -8.91 2.24 9.40
C ALA A 185 -10.25 1.50 9.33
N SER A 186 -10.33 0.36 8.61
CA SER A 186 -11.58 -0.41 8.47
C SER A 186 -12.11 -1.01 9.79
N TYR A 187 -11.25 -1.13 10.80
CA TYR A 187 -11.66 -1.57 12.13
C TYR A 187 -12.09 -0.41 13.04
N ALA A 188 -11.85 0.84 12.65
CA ALA A 188 -12.21 1.99 13.46
C ALA A 188 -13.73 2.20 13.50
N GLN A 189 -14.25 2.49 14.68
CA GLN A 189 -15.62 2.96 14.89
C GLN A 189 -15.60 4.44 15.30
N LYS A 190 -16.80 5.05 15.25
CA LYS A 190 -16.95 6.46 15.63
C LYS A 190 -16.43 6.69 17.05
N ASP A 191 -15.60 7.70 17.19
CA ASP A 191 -14.98 8.12 18.45
C ASP A 191 -14.00 7.15 19.10
N ASP A 192 -13.57 6.09 18.41
CA ASP A 192 -12.48 5.22 18.86
C ASP A 192 -11.15 6.00 19.02
N TRP A 193 -10.26 5.44 19.80
CA TRP A 193 -8.95 6.00 20.11
C TRP A 193 -7.85 5.22 19.43
N PHE A 194 -6.89 5.95 18.89
CA PHE A 194 -5.69 5.42 18.27
C PHE A 194 -4.47 5.69 19.14
N ALA A 195 -3.49 4.80 19.12
CA ALA A 195 -2.16 5.04 19.64
C ALA A 195 -1.14 4.40 18.71
N ALA A 196 0.07 4.97 18.63
CA ALA A 196 1.15 4.40 17.84
C ALA A 196 2.51 4.59 18.50
N ALA A 197 3.46 3.73 18.10
CA ALA A 197 4.82 3.73 18.58
C ALA A 197 5.76 3.21 17.48
N ASP A 198 7.03 3.63 17.53
CA ASP A 198 8.05 3.35 16.51
C ASP A 198 9.30 2.75 17.18
N ILE A 199 9.79 1.64 16.65
CA ILE A 199 11.03 1.01 17.09
C ILE A 199 12.20 1.75 16.45
N ALA A 200 13.14 2.25 17.28
CA ALA A 200 14.30 2.97 16.77
C ALA A 200 15.30 2.01 16.11
N ASP A 201 15.87 2.44 14.99
CA ASP A 201 16.92 1.73 14.24
C ASP A 201 16.61 0.23 14.01
N ALA A 202 15.34 -0.08 13.73
CA ALA A 202 14.74 -1.40 13.70
C ALA A 202 15.67 -2.50 13.13
N PHE A 203 16.13 -2.34 11.89
CA PHE A 203 17.01 -3.33 11.24
C PHE A 203 18.33 -3.50 11.98
N MET A 204 18.90 -2.41 12.50
CA MET A 204 20.19 -2.41 13.18
C MET A 204 20.15 -3.12 14.54
N ASN A 205 18.98 -3.44 15.08
CA ASN A 205 18.84 -4.26 16.28
C ASN A 205 19.10 -5.76 16.02
N LEU A 206 19.01 -6.20 14.75
CA LEU A 206 19.13 -7.60 14.38
C LEU A 206 20.54 -7.92 13.87
N GLY A 207 21.26 -8.81 14.57
CA GLY A 207 22.58 -9.29 14.19
C GLY A 207 22.54 -10.18 12.94
N LEU A 208 23.61 -10.20 12.17
CA LEU A 208 23.84 -11.12 11.07
C LEU A 208 24.75 -12.26 11.50
N LYS A 209 24.55 -13.46 10.93
CA LYS A 209 25.48 -14.58 11.08
C LYS A 209 26.86 -14.20 10.56
N PRO A 210 27.95 -14.69 11.20
CA PRO A 210 29.33 -14.33 10.85
C PRO A 210 29.70 -14.56 9.39
N HIS A 211 29.28 -15.65 8.76
CA HIS A 211 29.60 -15.90 7.34
C HIS A 211 28.98 -14.85 6.40
N ASN A 212 27.88 -14.19 6.81
CA ASN A 212 27.24 -13.13 6.02
C ASN A 212 27.99 -11.80 6.07
N TRP A 213 28.93 -11.59 7.03
CA TRP A 213 29.67 -10.33 7.11
C TRP A 213 30.54 -10.09 5.88
N ALA A 214 31.07 -11.17 5.27
CA ALA A 214 31.81 -11.08 4.02
C ALA A 214 30.95 -10.63 2.81
N ASN A 215 29.64 -10.73 2.91
CA ASN A 215 28.70 -10.39 1.83
C ASN A 215 28.10 -8.98 1.96
N VAL A 216 28.39 -8.26 3.03
CA VAL A 216 27.81 -6.93 3.32
C VAL A 216 28.88 -5.91 3.73
N ALA A 217 30.08 -6.05 3.18
CA ALA A 217 31.18 -5.12 3.39
C ALA A 217 31.05 -3.91 2.47
N ILE A 218 31.67 -2.82 2.88
CA ILE A 218 31.86 -1.59 2.14
C ILE A 218 33.34 -1.23 2.18
N ASN A 219 33.86 -0.61 1.12
CA ASN A 219 35.23 -0.05 1.12
C ASN A 219 35.12 1.46 1.13
N ILE A 220 35.75 2.09 2.11
CA ILE A 220 35.78 3.55 2.25
C ILE A 220 37.16 4.05 2.68
N GLN A 221 37.42 5.32 2.40
CA GLN A 221 38.58 6.02 2.94
C GLN A 221 38.25 6.46 4.37
N LEU A 222 39.00 5.94 5.35
CA LEU A 222 38.87 6.27 6.76
C LEU A 222 40.26 6.67 7.28
N ASP A 223 40.36 7.84 7.90
CA ASP A 223 41.63 8.36 8.44
C ASP A 223 42.80 8.34 7.41
N GLY A 224 42.49 8.66 6.15
CA GLY A 224 43.48 8.75 5.06
C GLY A 224 43.86 7.40 4.42
N SER A 225 43.31 6.29 4.87
CA SER A 225 43.54 4.95 4.31
C SER A 225 42.27 4.26 3.89
N ASN A 226 42.33 3.41 2.85
CA ASN A 226 41.21 2.54 2.48
C ASN A 226 41.00 1.47 3.54
N ALA A 227 39.78 1.32 3.98
CA ALA A 227 39.38 0.31 4.97
C ALA A 227 38.17 -0.48 4.49
N ASP A 228 38.22 -1.80 4.60
CA ASP A 228 37.07 -2.67 4.47
C ASP A 228 36.36 -2.73 5.82
N LEU A 229 35.09 -2.33 5.81
CA LEU A 229 34.18 -2.37 6.95
C LEU A 229 33.00 -3.29 6.60
N ALA A 230 32.54 -4.10 7.53
CA ALA A 230 31.36 -4.94 7.29
C ALA A 230 30.22 -4.66 8.27
N TYR A 231 29.01 -4.67 7.77
CA TYR A 231 27.82 -4.60 8.61
C TYR A 231 27.65 -5.91 9.38
N CYS A 232 27.55 -5.82 10.70
CA CYS A 232 27.26 -6.95 11.57
C CYS A 232 25.76 -7.07 11.88
N ARG A 233 24.98 -6.14 11.34
CA ARG A 233 23.54 -5.99 11.52
C ARG A 233 22.82 -5.95 10.17
N LEU A 234 21.51 -6.15 10.18
CA LEU A 234 20.70 -5.92 9.00
C LEU A 234 20.83 -4.47 8.55
N ALA A 235 21.29 -4.27 7.32
CA ALA A 235 21.48 -2.94 6.76
C ALA A 235 20.34 -2.56 5.80
N PHE A 236 20.14 -1.24 5.63
CA PHE A 236 19.25 -0.73 4.60
C PHE A 236 19.79 -1.03 3.20
N GLY A 237 18.96 -1.64 2.34
CA GLY A 237 19.32 -2.06 0.99
C GLY A 237 19.32 -3.58 0.78
N LEU A 238 19.29 -4.37 1.85
CA LEU A 238 19.15 -5.82 1.77
C LEU A 238 17.68 -6.21 1.51
N ARG A 239 17.48 -7.08 0.51
CA ARG A 239 16.14 -7.51 0.04
C ARG A 239 15.32 -8.19 1.13
N SER A 240 15.95 -9.02 1.97
CA SER A 240 15.27 -9.75 3.04
C SER A 240 15.04 -8.95 4.32
N ALA A 241 15.67 -7.78 4.48
CA ALA A 241 15.63 -7.02 5.73
C ALA A 241 14.19 -6.72 6.18
N VAL A 242 13.33 -6.29 5.24
CA VAL A 242 11.92 -6.00 5.51
C VAL A 242 11.19 -7.26 6.00
N ARG A 243 11.36 -8.41 5.31
CA ARG A 243 10.70 -9.66 5.68
C ARG A 243 11.16 -10.17 7.04
N ILE A 244 12.48 -10.16 7.28
CA ILE A 244 13.05 -10.63 8.55
C ILE A 244 12.52 -9.78 9.70
N PHE A 245 12.58 -8.46 9.57
CA PHE A 245 12.12 -7.59 10.65
C PHE A 245 10.60 -7.64 10.83
N GLN A 246 9.81 -7.73 9.76
CA GLN A 246 8.36 -7.89 9.87
C GLN A 246 7.99 -9.15 10.64
N GLY A 247 8.69 -10.26 10.42
CA GLY A 247 8.48 -11.48 11.21
C GLY A 247 8.74 -11.29 12.70
N VAL A 248 9.82 -10.56 13.06
CA VAL A 248 10.10 -10.18 14.47
C VAL A 248 9.00 -9.28 15.02
N ALA A 249 8.58 -8.25 14.25
CA ALA A 249 7.55 -7.30 14.66
C ALA A 249 6.18 -7.96 14.89
N GLU A 250 5.83 -8.96 14.08
CA GLU A 250 4.60 -9.75 14.27
C GLU A 250 4.65 -10.60 15.55
N LEU A 251 5.80 -11.17 15.88
CA LEU A 251 5.97 -11.90 17.14
C LEU A 251 5.91 -10.96 18.36
N ILE A 252 6.54 -9.77 18.27
CA ILE A 252 6.39 -8.72 19.28
C ILE A 252 4.91 -8.38 19.49
N LEU A 253 4.16 -8.22 18.41
CA LEU A 253 2.72 -7.93 18.47
C LEU A 253 1.93 -9.08 19.12
N ARG A 254 2.28 -10.34 18.82
CA ARG A 254 1.66 -11.52 19.48
C ARG A 254 1.94 -11.54 20.99
N ILE A 255 3.17 -11.23 21.39
CA ILE A 255 3.54 -11.10 22.82
C ILE A 255 2.74 -9.95 23.47
N LEU A 256 2.66 -8.79 22.80
CA LEU A 256 1.89 -7.63 23.29
C LEU A 256 0.41 -7.96 23.48
N ARG A 257 -0.22 -8.66 22.54
CA ARG A 257 -1.61 -9.13 22.65
C ARG A 257 -1.81 -10.00 23.87
N ARG A 258 -0.87 -10.90 24.18
CA ARG A 258 -0.90 -11.72 25.39
C ARG A 258 -0.82 -10.85 26.65
N ARG A 259 0.07 -9.86 26.70
CA ARG A 259 0.16 -8.90 27.80
C ARG A 259 -1.07 -8.01 27.94
N CYS A 260 -1.80 -7.81 26.87
CA CYS A 260 -3.04 -7.04 26.81
C CYS A 260 -4.31 -7.90 26.96
N ALA A 261 -4.21 -9.18 27.32
CA ALA A 261 -5.35 -10.11 27.34
C ALA A 261 -6.55 -9.58 28.15
N ALA A 262 -6.31 -8.92 29.29
CA ALA A 262 -7.38 -8.36 30.13
C ALA A 262 -8.20 -7.24 29.45
N ILE A 263 -7.65 -6.58 28.43
CA ILE A 263 -8.29 -5.48 27.69
C ILE A 263 -8.55 -5.84 26.22
N ALA A 264 -8.29 -7.09 25.83
CA ALA A 264 -8.35 -7.53 24.42
C ALA A 264 -9.72 -7.27 23.78
N HIS A 265 -10.82 -7.42 24.52
CA HIS A 265 -12.18 -7.18 24.06
C HIS A 265 -12.47 -5.70 23.69
N GLN A 266 -11.61 -4.77 24.12
CA GLN A 266 -11.71 -3.34 23.83
C GLN A 266 -10.70 -2.87 22.78
N ILE A 267 -9.75 -3.73 22.37
CA ILE A 267 -8.83 -3.50 21.25
C ILE A 267 -9.52 -4.04 19.99
N ARG A 268 -9.91 -3.15 19.09
CA ARG A 268 -10.57 -3.56 17.84
C ARG A 268 -9.59 -4.11 16.83
N PHE A 269 -8.40 -3.51 16.79
CA PHE A 269 -7.33 -3.92 15.90
C PHE A 269 -5.99 -3.39 16.39
N ASP A 270 -4.93 -4.14 16.15
CA ASP A 270 -3.56 -3.67 16.27
C ASP A 270 -2.70 -4.26 15.14
N MET A 271 -1.67 -3.54 14.78
CA MET A 271 -0.78 -3.92 13.68
C MET A 271 0.66 -3.50 13.94
N SER A 272 1.59 -4.18 13.27
CA SER A 272 2.97 -3.72 13.08
C SER A 272 3.28 -3.63 11.60
N TYR A 273 3.82 -2.51 11.18
CA TYR A 273 4.34 -2.28 9.84
C TYR A 273 5.83 -1.99 9.95
N ILE A 274 6.65 -3.03 9.87
CA ILE A 274 8.10 -2.97 10.12
C ILE A 274 8.35 -2.39 11.52
N ASP A 275 8.82 -1.15 11.62
CA ASP A 275 9.14 -0.41 12.84
C ASP A 275 7.92 0.27 13.49
N ASP A 276 6.89 0.58 12.74
CA ASP A 276 5.68 1.25 13.22
C ASP A 276 4.67 0.25 13.80
N SER A 277 4.25 0.45 15.05
CA SER A 277 3.16 -0.28 15.71
C SER A 277 2.00 0.65 16.01
N ALA A 278 0.76 0.20 15.81
CA ALA A 278 -0.43 1.01 16.07
C ALA A 278 -1.61 0.17 16.55
N CYS A 279 -2.52 0.78 17.32
CA CYS A 279 -3.77 0.15 17.74
C CYS A 279 -5.00 1.04 17.53
N VAL A 280 -6.15 0.38 17.39
CA VAL A 280 -7.51 0.94 17.46
C VAL A 280 -8.17 0.41 18.71
N ALA A 281 -8.61 1.28 19.60
CA ALA A 281 -9.22 0.92 20.88
C ALA A 281 -10.51 1.69 21.12
N SER A 282 -11.47 1.06 21.79
CA SER A 282 -12.78 1.67 22.06
C SER A 282 -12.74 2.80 23.09
N THR A 283 -11.71 2.84 23.95
CA THR A 283 -11.58 3.86 25.01
C THR A 283 -10.18 4.44 25.10
N PHE A 284 -10.08 5.66 25.63
CA PHE A 284 -8.80 6.31 25.96
C PHE A 284 -7.95 5.45 26.90
N LYS A 285 -8.57 4.86 27.92
CA LYS A 285 -7.89 4.02 28.91
C LYS A 285 -7.28 2.77 28.27
N THR A 286 -7.99 2.15 27.35
CA THR A 286 -7.53 0.96 26.63
C THR A 286 -6.33 1.29 25.74
N ALA A 287 -6.42 2.36 24.94
CA ALA A 287 -5.29 2.80 24.10
C ALA A 287 -4.06 3.18 24.94
N SER A 288 -4.26 3.86 26.08
CA SER A 288 -3.19 4.21 27.05
C SER A 288 -2.54 2.96 27.67
N THR A 289 -3.34 1.95 27.99
CA THR A 289 -2.84 0.69 28.57
C THR A 289 -2.08 -0.11 27.53
N TRP A 290 -2.57 -0.18 26.28
CA TRP A 290 -1.86 -0.82 25.17
C TRP A 290 -0.47 -0.18 24.96
N LEU A 291 -0.41 1.15 24.91
CA LEU A 291 0.83 1.89 24.71
C LEU A 291 1.82 1.71 25.87
N ARG A 292 1.34 1.71 27.11
CA ARG A 292 2.16 1.43 28.29
C ARG A 292 2.73 0.01 28.24
N ASN A 293 1.91 -1.00 27.92
CA ASN A 293 2.35 -2.38 27.81
C ASN A 293 3.35 -2.55 26.65
N TRP A 294 3.17 -1.82 25.55
CA TRP A 294 4.14 -1.79 24.45
C TRP A 294 5.49 -1.23 24.92
N LYS A 295 5.52 -0.08 25.62
CA LYS A 295 6.77 0.49 26.16
C LYS A 295 7.45 -0.46 27.15
N THR A 296 6.70 -1.05 28.07
CA THR A 296 7.24 -2.03 29.02
C THR A 296 7.83 -3.23 28.30
N LEU A 297 7.12 -3.75 27.29
CA LEU A 297 7.61 -4.85 26.48
C LEU A 297 8.92 -4.49 25.77
N MET A 298 9.03 -3.30 25.18
CA MET A 298 10.27 -2.87 24.52
C MET A 298 11.44 -2.79 25.51
N LEU A 299 11.21 -2.26 26.72
CA LEU A 299 12.21 -2.25 27.79
C LEU A 299 12.66 -3.68 28.15
N ASP A 300 11.71 -4.57 28.38
CA ASP A 300 11.97 -5.96 28.75
C ASP A 300 12.77 -6.70 27.67
N LEU A 301 12.47 -6.43 26.40
CA LEU A 301 13.15 -7.05 25.26
C LEU A 301 14.49 -6.39 24.89
N GLY A 302 14.82 -5.23 25.46
CA GLY A 302 16.00 -4.44 25.10
C GLY A 302 15.89 -3.82 23.71
N MET A 303 14.66 -3.55 23.23
CA MET A 303 14.40 -2.91 21.94
C MET A 303 14.27 -1.40 22.14
N PRO A 304 15.10 -0.59 21.48
CA PRO A 304 15.05 0.87 21.62
C PRO A 304 13.84 1.45 20.88
N TRP A 305 13.30 2.57 21.38
CA TRP A 305 12.28 3.36 20.69
C TRP A 305 12.59 4.85 20.74
N GLN A 306 11.91 5.63 19.90
CA GLN A 306 12.09 7.07 19.86
C GLN A 306 10.88 7.75 20.51
N GLU A 307 11.07 8.37 21.70
CA GLU A 307 9.98 8.98 22.48
C GLU A 307 9.24 10.07 21.67
N SER A 308 9.96 10.84 20.85
CA SER A 308 9.38 11.89 19.99
C SER A 308 8.46 11.38 18.88
N LYS A 309 8.46 10.06 18.63
CA LYS A 309 7.58 9.41 17.64
C LYS A 309 6.42 8.66 18.28
N ILE A 310 6.36 8.61 19.59
CA ILE A 310 5.22 8.05 20.29
C ILE A 310 4.00 8.93 20.04
N VAL A 311 2.93 8.32 19.56
CA VAL A 311 1.64 8.96 19.40
C VAL A 311 0.75 8.55 20.58
N PRO A 312 0.50 9.47 21.55
CA PRO A 312 -0.40 9.19 22.66
C PRO A 312 -1.83 8.98 22.15
N PRO A 313 -2.72 8.41 23.00
CA PRO A 313 -4.09 8.18 22.59
C PRO A 313 -4.76 9.41 21.98
N THR A 314 -5.20 9.29 20.74
CA THR A 314 -5.80 10.36 19.93
C THR A 314 -6.94 9.83 19.06
N ARG A 315 -7.79 10.73 18.55
CA ARG A 315 -8.84 10.41 17.58
C ARG A 315 -8.47 10.80 16.14
N LEU A 316 -7.28 11.35 15.96
CA LEU A 316 -6.71 11.70 14.67
C LEU A 316 -5.25 11.27 14.67
N ILE A 317 -4.89 10.33 13.79
CA ILE A 317 -3.54 9.78 13.69
C ILE A 317 -3.02 9.89 12.26
N GLU A 318 -1.74 10.21 12.11
CA GLU A 318 -1.01 9.97 10.86
C GLU A 318 -0.36 8.59 10.91
N LEU A 319 -0.77 7.69 10.03
CA LEU A 319 -0.21 6.35 9.91
C LEU A 319 0.27 6.12 8.48
N LEU A 320 1.55 5.81 8.32
CA LEU A 320 2.19 5.61 7.01
C LEU A 320 1.97 6.79 6.03
N GLY A 321 1.85 8.01 6.57
CA GLY A 321 1.65 9.23 5.80
C GLY A 321 0.19 9.50 5.38
N ILE A 322 -0.76 8.75 5.91
CA ILE A 322 -2.21 8.93 5.72
C ILE A 322 -2.84 9.29 7.07
N MET A 323 -3.66 10.33 7.07
CA MET A 323 -4.43 10.74 8.23
C MET A 323 -5.66 9.84 8.38
N VAL A 324 -5.91 9.34 9.59
CA VAL A 324 -7.10 8.55 9.94
C VAL A 324 -7.82 9.27 11.08
N CYS A 325 -9.09 9.59 10.89
CA CYS A 325 -9.91 10.30 11.88
C CYS A 325 -11.11 9.44 12.31
N SER A 326 -11.18 9.07 13.60
CA SER A 326 -12.31 8.30 14.12
C SER A 326 -13.57 9.13 14.35
N ARG A 327 -13.44 10.47 14.53
CA ARG A 327 -14.62 11.35 14.70
C ARG A 327 -15.46 11.44 13.45
N THR A 328 -14.80 11.54 12.30
CA THR A 328 -15.46 11.66 10.99
C THR A 328 -15.47 10.33 10.22
N LEU A 329 -14.76 9.32 10.72
CA LEU A 329 -14.56 8.03 10.07
C LEU A 329 -14.04 8.20 8.63
N THR A 330 -13.00 9.02 8.48
CA THR A 330 -12.39 9.33 7.18
C THR A 330 -10.89 9.09 7.18
N MET A 331 -10.37 8.69 6.03
CA MET A 331 -8.92 8.71 5.71
C MET A 331 -8.65 9.79 4.68
N TYR A 332 -7.57 10.55 4.85
CA TYR A 332 -7.16 11.57 3.90
C TYR A 332 -5.65 11.82 3.95
N VAL A 333 -5.08 12.41 2.91
CA VAL A 333 -3.69 12.88 2.95
C VAL A 333 -3.60 14.29 3.48
N HIS A 334 -2.49 14.62 4.15
CA HIS A 334 -2.24 15.97 4.64
C HIS A 334 -2.29 17.00 3.51
N LYS A 335 -2.80 18.20 3.79
CA LYS A 335 -3.01 19.26 2.80
C LYS A 335 -1.73 19.61 2.04
N SER A 336 -0.58 19.63 2.71
CA SER A 336 0.72 19.88 2.08
C SER A 336 1.07 18.88 0.95
N ARG A 337 0.64 17.61 1.06
CA ARG A 337 0.84 16.61 -0.01
C ARG A 337 -0.04 16.90 -1.24
N VAL A 338 -1.27 17.36 -0.99
CA VAL A 338 -2.19 17.77 -2.07
C VAL A 338 -1.62 18.99 -2.79
N GLU A 339 -1.20 20.01 -2.04
CA GLU A 339 -0.58 21.23 -2.58
C GLU A 339 0.67 20.93 -3.41
N LYS A 340 1.55 20.05 -2.89
CA LYS A 340 2.73 19.60 -3.61
C LYS A 340 2.38 18.87 -4.92
N ALA A 341 1.37 18.03 -4.92
CA ALA A 341 0.93 17.34 -6.14
C ALA A 341 0.39 18.33 -7.17
N LEU A 342 -0.41 19.32 -6.74
CA LEU A 342 -0.93 20.40 -7.60
C LEU A 342 0.20 21.23 -8.23
N GLN A 343 1.18 21.65 -7.43
CA GLN A 343 2.36 22.39 -7.90
C GLN A 343 3.21 21.59 -8.89
N LEU A 344 3.40 20.29 -8.64
CA LEU A 344 4.14 19.42 -9.56
C LEU A 344 3.43 19.26 -10.90
N MET A 345 2.10 19.07 -10.89
CA MET A 345 1.32 18.96 -12.12
C MET A 345 1.37 20.27 -12.92
N GLU A 346 1.21 21.41 -12.26
CA GLU A 346 1.30 22.73 -12.90
C GLU A 346 2.68 22.96 -13.53
N ALA A 347 3.75 22.73 -12.76
CA ALA A 347 5.13 22.90 -13.23
C ALA A 347 5.47 21.96 -14.41
N PHE A 348 4.85 20.76 -14.47
CA PHE A 348 5.11 19.80 -15.54
C PHE A 348 4.30 20.09 -16.80
N GLU A 349 3.09 20.60 -16.68
CA GLU A 349 2.27 20.99 -17.84
C GLU A 349 2.86 22.14 -18.65
N GLN A 350 3.62 23.03 -17.99
CA GLN A 350 4.33 24.13 -18.67
C GLN A 350 5.53 23.64 -19.49
N ARG A 351 5.93 22.35 -19.35
CA ARG A 351 7.08 21.79 -20.04
C ARG A 351 6.63 20.91 -21.22
N PRO A 352 7.25 21.03 -22.40
CA PRO A 352 6.92 20.17 -23.53
C PRO A 352 7.45 18.73 -23.34
N ARG A 353 8.47 18.55 -22.49
CA ARG A 353 9.10 17.26 -22.22
C ARG A 353 9.41 17.09 -20.74
N LEU A 354 9.28 15.86 -20.26
CA LEU A 354 9.64 15.44 -18.89
C LEU A 354 10.73 14.39 -18.94
N THR A 355 11.60 14.35 -17.92
CA THR A 355 12.53 13.24 -17.76
C THR A 355 11.80 12.00 -17.23
N LEU A 356 12.37 10.82 -17.45
CA LEU A 356 11.85 9.55 -16.89
C LEU A 356 11.72 9.66 -15.36
N LYS A 357 12.74 10.20 -14.69
CA LYS A 357 12.73 10.42 -13.23
C LYS A 357 11.60 11.34 -12.77
N GLN A 358 11.33 12.44 -13.47
CA GLN A 358 10.23 13.35 -13.15
C GLN A 358 8.87 12.65 -13.32
N THR A 359 8.69 11.91 -14.43
CA THR A 359 7.45 11.17 -14.70
C THR A 359 7.20 10.07 -13.64
N GLN A 360 8.24 9.33 -13.25
CA GLN A 360 8.15 8.33 -12.18
C GLN A 360 7.86 8.99 -10.83
N SER A 361 8.44 10.15 -10.54
CA SER A 361 8.22 10.88 -9.30
C SER A 361 6.78 11.34 -9.15
N ILE A 362 6.20 12.02 -10.17
CA ILE A 362 4.80 12.45 -10.10
C ILE A 362 3.85 11.27 -10.04
N MET A 363 4.11 10.21 -10.81
CA MET A 363 3.31 8.97 -10.76
C MET A 363 3.32 8.37 -9.35
N GLY A 364 4.48 8.34 -8.68
CA GLY A 364 4.59 7.86 -7.30
C GLY A 364 3.78 8.72 -6.32
N HIS A 365 3.87 10.05 -6.42
CA HIS A 365 3.07 10.97 -5.59
C HIS A 365 1.57 10.78 -5.79
N LEU A 366 1.11 10.75 -7.03
CA LEU A 366 -0.30 10.59 -7.35
C LEU A 366 -0.82 9.19 -6.97
N ASN A 367 -0.03 8.13 -7.18
CA ASN A 367 -0.41 6.78 -6.76
C ASN A 367 -0.54 6.66 -5.24
N PHE A 368 0.31 7.35 -4.48
CA PHE A 368 0.18 7.42 -3.02
C PHE A 368 -1.14 8.09 -2.61
N ILE A 369 -1.46 9.26 -3.20
CA ILE A 369 -2.68 10.01 -2.91
C ILE A 369 -3.93 9.24 -3.35
N ALA A 370 -3.83 8.45 -4.41
CA ALA A 370 -4.94 7.62 -4.92
C ALA A 370 -5.46 6.57 -3.90
N GLN A 371 -4.75 6.34 -2.80
CA GLN A 371 -5.24 5.49 -1.72
C GLN A 371 -6.44 6.11 -0.99
N VAL A 372 -6.53 7.45 -0.98
CA VAL A 372 -7.56 8.22 -0.27
C VAL A 372 -8.37 9.14 -1.16
N VAL A 373 -8.17 9.08 -2.46
CA VAL A 373 -8.99 9.80 -3.44
C VAL A 373 -9.67 8.77 -4.34
N ARG A 374 -10.99 8.65 -4.19
CA ARG A 374 -11.77 7.68 -4.96
C ARG A 374 -11.54 7.85 -6.46
N PHE A 375 -11.45 6.73 -7.17
CA PHE A 375 -11.33 6.65 -8.63
C PHE A 375 -10.03 7.21 -9.23
N ALA A 376 -9.21 7.88 -8.43
CA ALA A 376 -8.03 8.60 -8.94
C ALA A 376 -7.00 7.69 -9.63
N ARG A 377 -6.91 6.40 -9.27
CA ARG A 377 -6.00 5.43 -9.91
C ARG A 377 -6.24 5.24 -11.40
N LEU A 378 -7.48 5.41 -11.86
CA LEU A 378 -7.81 5.33 -13.29
C LEU A 378 -7.01 6.34 -14.13
N PHE A 379 -6.73 7.51 -13.56
CA PHE A 379 -6.05 8.62 -14.19
C PHE A 379 -4.53 8.63 -13.99
N LEU A 380 -3.95 7.48 -13.62
CA LEU A 380 -2.50 7.23 -13.68
C LEU A 380 -2.08 6.54 -14.98
N ARG A 381 -3.06 6.10 -15.79
CA ARG A 381 -2.82 5.32 -17.00
C ARG A 381 -1.99 6.07 -18.03
N GLY A 382 -2.24 7.35 -18.25
CA GLY A 382 -1.49 8.18 -19.19
C GLY A 382 0.00 8.21 -18.87
N LEU A 383 0.35 8.43 -17.59
CA LEU A 383 1.72 8.38 -17.10
C LEU A 383 2.34 6.98 -17.26
N ALA A 384 1.59 5.94 -16.91
CA ALA A 384 2.07 4.56 -17.02
C ALA A 384 2.35 4.16 -18.47
N LEU A 385 1.47 4.53 -19.42
CA LEU A 385 1.67 4.28 -20.85
C LEU A 385 2.85 5.07 -21.40
N MET A 386 3.03 6.32 -20.99
CA MET A 386 4.15 7.15 -21.37
C MET A 386 5.49 6.53 -20.93
N ILE A 387 5.58 6.07 -19.69
CA ILE A 387 6.77 5.36 -19.16
C ILE A 387 7.01 4.04 -19.92
N LYS A 388 5.94 3.26 -20.15
CA LYS A 388 6.03 1.99 -20.87
C LYS A 388 6.54 2.16 -22.30
N ALA A 389 5.99 3.10 -23.04
CA ALA A 389 6.39 3.41 -24.42
C ALA A 389 7.87 3.88 -24.47
N HIS A 390 8.26 4.75 -23.52
CA HIS A 390 9.63 5.23 -23.43
C HIS A 390 10.63 4.08 -23.19
N ASN A 391 10.37 3.23 -22.18
CA ASN A 391 11.22 2.09 -21.88
C ASN A 391 11.27 1.07 -23.03
N ALA A 392 10.15 0.87 -23.74
CA ALA A 392 10.11 -0.01 -24.92
C ALA A 392 11.01 0.51 -26.03
N ALA A 393 10.97 1.82 -26.33
CA ALA A 393 11.83 2.43 -27.36
C ALA A 393 13.34 2.28 -27.07
N PHE A 394 13.74 2.30 -25.80
CA PHE A 394 15.15 2.04 -25.41
C PHE A 394 15.50 0.56 -25.51
N ARG A 395 14.60 -0.35 -25.09
CA ARG A 395 14.82 -1.80 -25.20
C ARG A 395 14.98 -2.26 -26.65
N MET A 396 14.21 -1.68 -27.58
CA MET A 396 14.34 -1.98 -29.02
C MET A 396 15.72 -1.60 -29.58
N ARG A 397 16.44 -0.70 -28.91
CA ARG A 397 17.83 -0.33 -29.23
C ARG A 397 18.87 -1.10 -28.42
N GLY A 398 18.48 -2.13 -27.67
CA GLY A 398 19.36 -2.88 -26.76
C GLY A 398 19.85 -2.08 -25.55
N GLN A 399 19.15 -0.97 -25.20
CA GLN A 399 19.56 -0.05 -24.14
C GLN A 399 18.55 -0.01 -22.99
N LEU A 400 19.00 0.46 -21.83
CA LEU A 400 18.13 0.84 -20.72
C LEU A 400 17.91 2.36 -20.75
N ALA A 401 16.66 2.78 -20.52
CA ALA A 401 16.34 4.19 -20.43
C ALA A 401 17.03 4.84 -19.21
N SER A 402 17.79 5.90 -19.45
CA SER A 402 18.41 6.69 -18.38
C SER A 402 17.33 7.46 -17.59
N PRO A 403 17.49 7.65 -16.26
CA PRO A 403 16.61 8.52 -15.47
C PRO A 403 16.45 9.94 -16.03
N ASN A 404 17.50 10.44 -16.71
CA ASN A 404 17.52 11.79 -17.33
C ASN A 404 17.02 11.81 -18.78
N SER A 405 16.72 10.65 -19.40
CA SER A 405 16.16 10.60 -20.74
C SER A 405 14.76 11.24 -20.76
N THR A 406 14.49 12.06 -21.77
CA THR A 406 13.28 12.88 -21.86
C THR A 406 12.23 12.25 -22.78
N MET A 407 10.96 12.43 -22.43
CA MET A 407 9.80 12.03 -23.21
C MET A 407 8.83 13.20 -23.39
N ALA A 408 8.14 13.27 -24.52
CA ALA A 408 7.13 14.31 -24.75
C ALA A 408 5.93 14.10 -23.82
N LEU A 409 5.38 15.18 -23.29
CA LEU A 409 4.15 15.14 -22.49
C LEU A 409 2.97 14.92 -23.44
N SER A 410 2.31 13.76 -23.33
CA SER A 410 1.16 13.42 -24.17
C SER A 410 -0.09 14.21 -23.77
N GLU A 411 -0.98 14.46 -24.73
CA GLU A 411 -2.28 15.11 -24.47
C GLU A 411 -3.10 14.31 -23.45
N ARG A 412 -3.02 13.00 -23.50
CA ARG A 412 -3.65 12.13 -22.51
C ARG A 412 -3.22 12.44 -21.08
N VAL A 413 -1.92 12.67 -20.82
CA VAL A 413 -1.43 13.01 -19.49
C VAL A 413 -1.93 14.40 -19.07
N ARG A 414 -2.07 15.34 -19.99
CA ARG A 414 -2.67 16.67 -19.70
C ARG A 414 -4.13 16.54 -19.25
N ILE A 415 -4.90 15.69 -19.92
CA ILE A 415 -6.27 15.36 -19.54
C ILE A 415 -6.29 14.70 -18.15
N ASP A 416 -5.46 13.69 -17.91
CA ASP A 416 -5.37 13.02 -16.61
C ASP A 416 -5.03 14.02 -15.50
N PHE A 417 -4.11 14.97 -15.72
CA PHE A 417 -3.77 16.03 -14.75
C PHE A 417 -4.94 16.98 -14.48
N ALA A 418 -5.70 17.36 -15.50
CA ALA A 418 -6.89 18.18 -15.32
C ALA A 418 -7.93 17.48 -14.43
N ILE A 419 -8.13 16.17 -14.64
CA ILE A 419 -9.02 15.35 -13.80
C ILE A 419 -8.48 15.26 -12.38
N TRP A 420 -7.19 14.98 -12.21
CA TRP A 420 -6.55 14.93 -10.91
C TRP A 420 -6.75 16.23 -10.12
N ARG A 421 -6.59 17.41 -10.75
CA ARG A 421 -6.85 18.69 -10.08
C ARG A 421 -8.28 18.80 -9.60
N ALA A 422 -9.25 18.42 -10.44
CA ALA A 422 -10.66 18.43 -10.05
C ALA A 422 -10.93 17.48 -8.88
N LEU A 423 -10.38 16.26 -8.90
CA LEU A 423 -10.52 15.29 -7.83
C LEU A 423 -9.88 15.76 -6.52
N LEU A 424 -8.67 16.32 -6.55
CA LEU A 424 -7.95 16.78 -5.36
C LEU A 424 -8.63 17.95 -4.68
N VAL A 425 -9.26 18.84 -5.42
CA VAL A 425 -10.02 19.98 -4.86
C VAL A 425 -11.32 19.52 -4.22
N THR A 426 -11.92 18.44 -4.73
CA THR A 426 -13.25 18.00 -4.32
C THR A 426 -13.21 16.84 -3.32
N PHE A 427 -12.23 15.94 -3.44
CA PHE A 427 -12.14 14.66 -2.73
C PHE A 427 -10.75 14.43 -2.12
N ASN A 428 -10.43 15.13 -1.06
CA ASN A 428 -9.34 14.66 -0.21
C ASN A 428 -9.94 13.90 0.97
N GLY A 429 -10.31 12.65 0.74
CA GLY A 429 -10.77 11.76 1.79
C GLY A 429 -11.75 10.70 1.31
N ILE A 430 -11.68 9.55 1.93
CA ILE A 430 -12.63 8.46 1.79
C ILE A 430 -13.16 8.07 3.16
N ASP A 431 -14.42 7.69 3.22
CA ASP A 431 -15.01 7.13 4.43
C ASP A 431 -14.45 5.72 4.68
N VAL A 432 -14.07 5.44 5.92
CA VAL A 432 -13.46 4.16 6.33
C VAL A 432 -14.44 3.21 6.97
N THR A 433 -15.68 3.65 7.21
CA THR A 433 -16.69 2.81 7.81
C THR A 433 -16.99 1.59 6.94
N ALA A 434 -17.07 0.44 7.59
CA ALA A 434 -17.57 -0.76 6.94
C ALA A 434 -18.98 -0.49 6.38
N PRO A 435 -19.34 -1.08 5.25
CA PRO A 435 -20.66 -0.91 4.64
C PRO A 435 -21.84 -1.14 5.57
N SER A 436 -21.66 -1.93 6.63
CA SER A 436 -22.68 -2.22 7.65
C SER A 436 -22.95 -1.07 8.63
N SER A 437 -22.07 -0.08 8.74
CA SER A 437 -22.21 1.06 9.66
C SER A 437 -22.70 2.35 8.97
N TYR A 438 -22.90 2.32 7.65
CA TYR A 438 -23.54 3.42 6.96
C TYR A 438 -25.06 3.43 7.28
N PRO A 439 -25.65 4.60 7.51
CA PRO A 439 -27.07 4.72 7.32
C PRO A 439 -27.33 4.39 5.85
N ALA A 440 -27.53 3.09 5.57
CA ALA A 440 -28.00 2.66 4.28
C ALA A 440 -29.19 3.55 3.91
N LEU A 441 -29.28 3.95 2.66
CA LEU A 441 -30.61 4.20 2.14
C LEU A 441 -31.44 3.01 2.62
N HIS A 442 -32.51 3.26 3.36
CA HIS A 442 -33.43 2.21 3.82
C HIS A 442 -34.17 1.56 2.64
N CYS A 443 -33.51 1.51 1.48
CA CYS A 443 -33.97 0.93 0.23
C CYS A 443 -32.91 -0.07 -0.25
N GLY A 444 -33.35 -1.17 -0.81
CA GLY A 444 -32.52 -2.23 -1.35
C GLY A 444 -31.56 -1.72 -2.45
N PRO A 445 -30.72 -2.60 -2.97
CA PRO A 445 -29.73 -2.21 -3.97
C PRO A 445 -30.42 -1.75 -5.26
N ALA A 446 -29.79 -0.77 -5.92
CA ALA A 446 -30.11 -0.43 -7.30
C ALA A 446 -29.45 -1.45 -8.23
N GLN A 447 -30.21 -2.06 -9.14
CA GLN A 447 -29.72 -2.93 -10.19
C GLN A 447 -29.58 -2.14 -11.49
N SER A 448 -28.51 -2.34 -12.24
CA SER A 448 -28.35 -1.84 -13.61
C SER A 448 -27.79 -2.94 -14.49
N ASP A 449 -28.42 -3.15 -15.62
CA ASP A 449 -28.02 -4.10 -16.64
C ASP A 449 -28.10 -3.45 -18.02
N ALA A 450 -27.28 -3.92 -18.95
CA ALA A 450 -27.32 -3.47 -20.32
C ALA A 450 -27.06 -4.57 -21.34
N SER A 451 -27.78 -4.50 -22.44
CA SER A 451 -27.61 -5.33 -23.61
C SER A 451 -27.20 -4.47 -24.82
N PHE A 452 -26.91 -5.09 -25.95
CA PHE A 452 -26.67 -4.35 -27.20
C PHE A 452 -27.93 -3.64 -27.73
N HIS A 453 -29.10 -3.89 -27.14
CA HIS A 453 -30.36 -3.28 -27.57
C HIS A 453 -30.81 -2.13 -26.66
N GLY A 454 -30.37 -2.10 -25.41
CA GLY A 454 -30.74 -1.06 -24.47
C GLY A 454 -30.21 -1.30 -23.07
N ALA A 455 -30.66 -0.50 -22.13
CA ALA A 455 -30.36 -0.67 -20.71
C ALA A 455 -31.62 -0.57 -19.85
N GLY A 456 -31.54 -1.21 -18.69
CA GLY A 456 -32.55 -1.15 -17.66
C GLY A 456 -31.99 -0.93 -16.27
N TYR A 457 -32.78 -0.29 -15.42
CA TYR A 457 -32.47 -0.23 -13.99
C TYR A 457 -33.71 -0.49 -13.16
N PHE A 458 -33.48 -1.02 -11.96
CA PHE A 458 -34.54 -1.24 -10.97
C PHE A 458 -34.03 -0.92 -9.56
N MET A 459 -34.85 -0.22 -8.78
CA MET A 459 -34.58 0.06 -7.38
C MET A 459 -35.91 0.16 -6.63
N GLN A 460 -36.29 -0.89 -5.90
CA GLN A 460 -37.49 -0.94 -5.05
C GLN A 460 -38.74 -0.35 -5.70
N GLY A 461 -39.17 -0.94 -6.78
CA GLY A 461 -40.38 -0.53 -7.49
C GLY A 461 -40.21 0.70 -8.41
N VAL A 462 -39.10 1.40 -8.32
CA VAL A 462 -38.71 2.45 -9.29
C VAL A 462 -37.85 1.82 -10.36
N TYR A 463 -38.20 2.01 -11.62
CA TYR A 463 -37.49 1.41 -12.74
C TYR A 463 -37.48 2.35 -13.96
N GLY A 464 -36.61 2.05 -14.90
CA GLY A 464 -36.54 2.71 -16.20
C GLY A 464 -35.77 1.86 -17.20
N HIS A 465 -36.06 2.10 -18.46
CA HIS A 465 -35.32 1.50 -19.57
C HIS A 465 -35.02 2.55 -20.66
N THR A 466 -34.02 2.25 -21.47
CA THR A 466 -33.66 3.06 -22.64
C THR A 466 -33.19 2.15 -23.77
N THR A 467 -33.22 2.64 -24.99
CA THR A 467 -32.75 1.95 -26.19
C THR A 467 -31.54 2.66 -26.77
N TRP A 468 -30.69 1.91 -27.44
CA TRP A 468 -29.53 2.50 -28.10
C TRP A 468 -29.83 2.78 -29.57
N PRO A 469 -29.32 3.89 -30.16
CA PRO A 469 -29.30 4.04 -31.59
C PRO A 469 -28.54 2.89 -32.24
N ARG A 470 -29.15 2.24 -33.24
CA ARG A 470 -28.52 1.07 -33.90
C ARG A 470 -27.14 1.41 -34.47
N SER A 471 -27.00 2.59 -35.07
CA SER A 471 -25.76 3.09 -35.64
C SER A 471 -24.64 3.29 -34.63
N GLU A 472 -24.96 3.36 -33.32
CA GLU A 472 -23.96 3.48 -32.27
C GLU A 472 -23.37 2.11 -31.89
N ILE A 473 -24.16 1.07 -31.93
CA ILE A 473 -23.83 -0.25 -31.42
C ILE A 473 -23.36 -1.20 -32.52
N PHE A 474 -23.98 -1.13 -33.70
CA PHE A 474 -23.74 -2.06 -34.80
C PHE A 474 -23.12 -1.35 -36.01
N ASP A 475 -22.33 -2.08 -36.78
CA ASP A 475 -21.78 -1.67 -38.04
C ASP A 475 -22.79 -1.90 -39.23
N GLU A 476 -22.32 -1.67 -40.46
CA GLU A 476 -23.11 -1.88 -41.68
C GLU A 476 -23.49 -3.35 -41.93
N HIS A 477 -22.69 -4.29 -41.36
CA HIS A 477 -22.93 -5.72 -41.45
C HIS A 477 -23.73 -6.28 -40.28
N ASN A 478 -24.25 -5.40 -39.41
CA ASN A 478 -25.00 -5.75 -38.19
C ASN A 478 -24.16 -6.49 -37.14
N GLU A 479 -22.82 -6.33 -37.18
CA GLU A 479 -21.92 -6.81 -36.16
C GLU A 479 -21.71 -5.75 -35.06
N ALA A 480 -21.58 -6.19 -33.82
CA ALA A 480 -21.37 -5.27 -32.70
C ALA A 480 -19.98 -4.64 -32.80
N LYS A 481 -19.91 -3.32 -33.03
CA LYS A 481 -18.66 -2.54 -33.08
C LYS A 481 -18.17 -2.08 -31.71
N VAL A 482 -18.94 -2.34 -30.65
CA VAL A 482 -18.63 -1.98 -29.28
C VAL A 482 -18.57 -3.24 -28.39
N SER A 483 -17.82 -3.14 -27.30
CA SER A 483 -17.72 -4.25 -26.33
C SER A 483 -18.92 -4.29 -25.37
N THR A 484 -19.17 -5.45 -24.76
CA THR A 484 -20.15 -5.58 -23.67
C THR A 484 -19.88 -4.58 -22.54
N ALA A 485 -18.60 -4.38 -22.16
CA ALA A 485 -18.24 -3.40 -21.15
C ALA A 485 -18.61 -1.95 -21.52
N TYR A 486 -18.70 -1.64 -22.80
CA TYR A 486 -19.15 -0.33 -23.28
C TYR A 486 -20.65 -0.13 -23.03
N VAL A 487 -21.50 -1.09 -23.42
CA VAL A 487 -22.94 -1.00 -23.21
C VAL A 487 -23.30 -1.03 -21.71
N GLU A 488 -22.59 -1.85 -20.94
CA GLU A 488 -22.74 -1.90 -19.47
C GLU A 488 -22.38 -0.56 -18.81
N ALA A 489 -21.28 0.06 -19.21
CA ALA A 489 -20.93 1.39 -18.72
C ALA A 489 -21.98 2.45 -19.06
N LYS A 490 -22.58 2.37 -20.26
CA LYS A 490 -23.70 3.24 -20.65
C LYS A 490 -24.96 2.97 -19.83
N GLY A 491 -25.25 1.70 -19.48
CA GLY A 491 -26.33 1.33 -18.58
C GLY A 491 -26.16 1.94 -17.20
N LEU A 492 -24.96 1.86 -16.64
CA LEU A 492 -24.63 2.52 -15.37
C LEU A 492 -24.77 4.04 -15.46
N LEU A 493 -24.32 4.65 -16.57
CA LEU A 493 -24.50 6.08 -16.80
C LEU A 493 -25.99 6.47 -16.82
N PHE A 494 -26.83 5.70 -17.50
CA PHE A 494 -28.28 5.90 -17.54
C PHE A 494 -28.92 5.80 -16.15
N LEU A 495 -28.55 4.79 -15.35
CA LEU A 495 -28.98 4.67 -13.94
C LEU A 495 -28.61 5.93 -13.15
N LEU A 496 -27.33 6.36 -13.24
CA LEU A 496 -26.84 7.52 -12.47
C LEU A 496 -27.50 8.83 -12.92
N GLN A 497 -27.69 9.05 -14.20
CA GLN A 497 -28.42 10.21 -14.73
C GLN A 497 -29.84 10.27 -14.20
N SER A 498 -30.52 9.11 -14.10
CA SER A 498 -31.89 9.00 -13.66
C SER A 498 -32.09 9.16 -12.14
N LEU A 499 -31.18 8.60 -11.33
CA LEU A 499 -31.41 8.46 -9.89
C LEU A 499 -30.41 9.21 -8.99
N ALA A 500 -29.22 9.59 -9.46
CA ALA A 500 -28.25 10.27 -8.62
C ALA A 500 -28.73 11.60 -8.02
N PRO A 501 -29.57 12.41 -8.71
CA PRO A 501 -30.16 13.60 -8.09
C PRO A 501 -30.97 13.30 -6.81
N HIS A 502 -31.59 12.12 -6.75
CA HIS A 502 -32.37 11.66 -5.59
C HIS A 502 -31.51 11.00 -4.51
N TRP A 503 -30.22 10.73 -4.79
CA TRP A 503 -29.24 10.11 -3.90
C TRP A 503 -28.23 11.09 -3.33
N ALA A 504 -28.44 12.39 -3.50
CA ALA A 504 -27.47 13.41 -3.09
C ALA A 504 -27.03 13.23 -1.63
N GLY A 505 -25.70 13.12 -1.43
CA GLY A 505 -25.05 12.90 -0.13
C GLY A 505 -25.28 11.53 0.51
N ARG A 506 -25.95 10.59 -0.17
CA ARG A 506 -26.35 9.31 0.41
C ARG A 506 -25.47 8.14 -0.06
N TYR A 507 -25.44 7.08 0.75
CA TYR A 507 -24.86 5.80 0.37
C TYR A 507 -25.85 4.99 -0.47
N VAL A 508 -25.37 4.40 -1.56
CA VAL A 508 -26.17 3.57 -2.46
C VAL A 508 -25.42 2.31 -2.81
N HIS A 509 -26.08 1.18 -2.65
CA HIS A 509 -25.57 -0.09 -3.12
C HIS A 509 -26.01 -0.30 -4.57
N ILE A 510 -25.07 -0.44 -5.50
CA ILE A 510 -25.32 -0.63 -6.93
C ILE A 510 -24.81 -2.02 -7.32
N HIS A 511 -25.73 -2.83 -7.85
CA HIS A 511 -25.46 -4.16 -8.38
C HIS A 511 -25.29 -4.08 -9.90
N LEU A 512 -24.22 -4.69 -10.39
CA LEU A 512 -23.89 -4.83 -11.81
C LEU A 512 -23.54 -6.30 -12.07
N ASP A 513 -23.78 -6.82 -13.26
CA ASP A 513 -23.38 -8.19 -13.59
C ASP A 513 -21.97 -8.27 -14.19
N ASN A 514 -21.38 -7.13 -14.59
CA ASN A 514 -20.06 -7.05 -15.20
C ASN A 514 -18.96 -6.78 -14.17
N GLN A 515 -18.21 -7.83 -13.79
CA GLN A 515 -17.09 -7.73 -12.86
C GLN A 515 -16.02 -6.71 -13.30
N SER A 516 -15.77 -6.61 -14.63
CA SER A 516 -14.79 -5.67 -15.15
C SER A 516 -15.23 -4.22 -14.94
N LEU A 517 -16.53 -3.93 -15.10
CA LEU A 517 -17.08 -2.61 -14.83
C LEU A 517 -17.02 -2.27 -13.34
N VAL A 518 -17.34 -3.22 -12.46
CA VAL A 518 -17.18 -3.06 -11.01
C VAL A 518 -15.74 -2.73 -10.65
N ALA A 519 -14.76 -3.46 -11.18
CA ALA A 519 -13.35 -3.21 -10.96
C ALA A 519 -12.92 -1.82 -11.45
N MET A 520 -13.43 -1.37 -12.61
CA MET A 520 -13.20 -0.02 -13.12
C MET A 520 -13.78 1.04 -12.18
N MET A 521 -15.00 0.86 -11.69
CA MET A 521 -15.66 1.79 -10.77
C MET A 521 -15.05 1.78 -9.37
N LEU A 522 -14.33 0.72 -8.98
CA LEU A 522 -13.51 0.66 -7.76
C LEU A 522 -12.12 1.30 -7.96
N GLY A 523 -11.78 1.74 -9.16
CA GLY A 523 -10.53 2.41 -9.48
C GLY A 523 -9.37 1.46 -9.77
N GLU A 524 -9.63 0.18 -10.09
CA GLU A 524 -8.56 -0.80 -10.28
C GLU A 524 -7.83 -0.60 -11.61
N LYS A 525 -8.47 -0.77 -12.75
CA LYS A 525 -7.85 -0.54 -14.08
C LYS A 525 -8.90 -0.53 -15.19
N THR A 526 -8.74 0.34 -16.20
CA THR A 526 -9.41 0.17 -17.48
C THR A 526 -8.40 0.03 -18.62
N LYS A 527 -8.62 -0.94 -19.51
CA LYS A 527 -7.81 -1.12 -20.73
C LYS A 527 -8.51 -0.52 -21.95
N SER A 528 -9.81 -0.26 -21.87
CA SER A 528 -10.62 0.21 -23.00
C SER A 528 -10.63 1.73 -23.08
N GLU A 529 -10.24 2.26 -24.22
CA GLU A 529 -10.32 3.70 -24.51
C GLU A 529 -11.74 4.16 -24.81
N GLN A 530 -12.59 3.27 -25.30
CA GLN A 530 -14.01 3.56 -25.58
C GLN A 530 -14.85 3.66 -24.29
N VAL A 531 -14.52 2.86 -23.26
CA VAL A 531 -15.28 2.84 -22.00
C VAL A 531 -14.92 4.01 -21.09
N LEU A 532 -13.67 4.47 -21.15
CA LEU A 532 -13.18 5.48 -20.22
C LEU A 532 -13.95 6.80 -20.22
N PRO A 533 -14.38 7.39 -21.35
CA PRO A 533 -15.21 8.61 -21.35
C PRO A 533 -16.51 8.41 -20.55
N ILE A 534 -17.15 7.25 -20.72
CA ILE A 534 -18.40 6.93 -20.02
C ILE A 534 -18.16 6.82 -18.50
N ILE A 535 -17.07 6.17 -18.10
CA ILE A 535 -16.68 6.10 -16.67
C ILE A 535 -16.46 7.51 -16.12
N ILE A 536 -15.82 8.39 -16.88
CA ILE A 536 -15.64 9.79 -16.50
C ILE A 536 -16.98 10.48 -16.27
N ASP A 537 -17.96 10.30 -17.14
CA ASP A 537 -19.29 10.88 -17.00
C ASP A 537 -20.03 10.31 -15.78
N CYS A 538 -19.93 9.00 -15.53
CA CYS A 538 -20.45 8.38 -14.30
C CYS A 538 -19.84 9.02 -13.04
N LEU A 539 -18.52 9.21 -13.04
CA LEU A 539 -17.81 9.84 -11.92
C LEU A 539 -18.20 11.30 -11.73
N ALA A 540 -18.39 12.05 -12.83
CA ALA A 540 -18.83 13.44 -12.78
C ALA A 540 -20.19 13.56 -12.05
N ILE A 541 -21.13 12.67 -12.36
CA ILE A 541 -22.46 12.64 -11.73
C ILE A 541 -22.32 12.26 -10.24
N ILE A 542 -21.58 11.21 -9.92
CA ILE A 542 -21.32 10.76 -8.55
C ILE A 542 -20.77 11.93 -7.72
N VAL A 543 -19.84 12.68 -8.27
CA VAL A 543 -19.20 13.84 -7.64
C VAL A 543 -20.19 14.99 -7.48
N ALA A 544 -20.90 15.34 -8.55
CA ALA A 544 -21.82 16.48 -8.57
C ALA A 544 -22.91 16.35 -7.48
N TYR A 545 -23.39 15.14 -7.23
CA TYR A 545 -24.41 14.87 -6.22
C TYR A 545 -23.84 14.32 -4.90
N ALA A 546 -22.49 14.25 -4.74
CA ALA A 546 -21.83 13.68 -3.58
C ALA A 546 -22.35 12.26 -3.22
N VAL A 547 -22.74 11.47 -4.22
CA VAL A 547 -23.22 10.10 -4.03
C VAL A 547 -22.06 9.23 -3.54
N LYS A 548 -22.34 8.34 -2.60
CA LYS A 548 -21.38 7.38 -2.03
C LYS A 548 -21.73 5.97 -2.49
N PRO A 549 -21.38 5.56 -3.72
CA PRO A 549 -21.77 4.26 -4.24
C PRO A 549 -20.90 3.13 -3.67
N LYS A 550 -21.52 1.99 -3.40
CA LYS A 550 -20.88 0.69 -3.24
C LYS A 550 -21.25 -0.16 -4.46
N PHE A 551 -20.25 -0.52 -5.25
CA PHE A 551 -20.46 -1.41 -6.40
C PHE A 551 -20.22 -2.86 -6.01
N THR A 552 -21.10 -3.76 -6.43
CA THR A 552 -20.96 -5.21 -6.23
C THR A 552 -21.35 -5.94 -7.51
N ALA A 553 -20.50 -6.88 -7.92
CA ALA A 553 -20.83 -7.78 -9.01
C ALA A 553 -21.79 -8.88 -8.50
N ILE A 554 -22.88 -9.11 -9.23
CA ILE A 554 -23.81 -10.21 -8.98
C ILE A 554 -24.01 -11.02 -10.26
N GLY A 555 -24.52 -12.25 -10.15
CA GLY A 555 -24.82 -13.07 -11.32
C GLY A 555 -25.98 -12.52 -12.13
N THR A 556 -25.99 -12.79 -13.44
CA THR A 556 -27.10 -12.39 -14.32
C THR A 556 -28.45 -12.96 -13.84
N ASP A 557 -28.46 -14.17 -13.28
CA ASP A 557 -29.67 -14.81 -12.72
C ASP A 557 -30.22 -14.03 -11.52
N ASP A 558 -29.40 -13.24 -10.83
CA ASP A 558 -29.80 -12.39 -9.71
C ASP A 558 -30.30 -11.01 -10.17
N MET A 559 -30.09 -10.66 -11.45
CA MET A 559 -30.55 -9.41 -12.07
C MET A 559 -31.99 -9.46 -12.58
N ILE A 560 -32.85 -10.09 -11.80
CA ILE A 560 -34.22 -10.46 -12.18
C ILE A 560 -35.09 -9.31 -12.69
N PHE A 561 -34.79 -8.05 -12.34
CA PHE A 561 -35.53 -6.88 -12.79
C PHE A 561 -34.80 -6.11 -13.90
N ALA A 562 -33.51 -5.89 -13.76
CA ALA A 562 -32.74 -5.03 -14.67
C ALA A 562 -32.47 -5.75 -16.01
N ASP A 563 -32.20 -7.08 -16.02
CA ASP A 563 -31.93 -7.84 -17.25
C ASP A 563 -33.13 -7.83 -18.21
N PRO A 564 -34.37 -8.15 -17.80
CA PRO A 564 -35.55 -8.02 -18.70
C PRO A 564 -35.74 -6.60 -19.25
N LEU A 565 -35.48 -5.56 -18.41
CA LEU A 565 -35.61 -4.17 -18.83
C LEU A 565 -34.59 -3.78 -19.89
N SER A 566 -33.34 -4.29 -19.80
CA SER A 566 -32.28 -4.02 -20.76
C SER A 566 -32.56 -4.63 -22.15
N ARG A 567 -33.41 -5.64 -22.21
CA ARG A 567 -33.75 -6.43 -23.40
C ARG A 567 -35.14 -6.11 -23.98
N LEU A 568 -35.88 -5.16 -23.42
CA LEU A 568 -37.22 -4.80 -23.88
C LEU A 568 -37.31 -4.44 -25.37
N SER A 569 -36.20 -3.96 -25.94
CA SER A 569 -36.10 -3.58 -27.36
C SER A 569 -35.39 -4.63 -28.22
N GLN A 570 -35.21 -5.86 -27.71
CA GLN A 570 -34.60 -6.93 -28.49
C GLN A 570 -35.55 -7.42 -29.57
N PRO A 571 -35.18 -7.34 -30.87
CA PRO A 571 -36.09 -7.70 -31.98
C PRO A 571 -36.65 -9.11 -31.84
N GLY A 572 -38.00 -9.22 -31.94
CA GLY A 572 -38.72 -10.47 -31.89
C GLY A 572 -38.92 -11.09 -30.48
N LYS A 573 -38.44 -10.40 -29.42
CA LYS A 573 -38.56 -10.86 -28.03
C LYS A 573 -39.12 -9.79 -27.08
N GLU A 574 -39.62 -8.69 -27.58
CA GLU A 574 -40.10 -7.55 -26.79
C GLU A 574 -41.20 -7.95 -25.82
N MET A 575 -42.24 -8.71 -26.32
CA MET A 575 -43.34 -9.18 -25.49
C MET A 575 -42.88 -10.16 -24.40
N TYR A 576 -41.97 -11.06 -24.74
CA TYR A 576 -41.43 -12.03 -23.76
C TYR A 576 -40.75 -11.32 -22.57
N TYR A 577 -39.85 -10.36 -22.83
CA TYR A 577 -39.16 -9.66 -21.75
C TYR A 577 -40.09 -8.73 -20.98
N LYS A 578 -41.10 -8.16 -21.63
CA LYS A 578 -42.12 -7.36 -20.96
C LYS A 578 -42.97 -8.22 -20.01
N GLU A 579 -43.46 -9.35 -20.44
CA GLU A 579 -44.22 -10.29 -19.61
C GLU A 579 -43.38 -10.81 -18.42
N LEU A 580 -42.10 -11.11 -18.68
CA LEU A 580 -41.15 -11.53 -17.64
C LEU A 580 -41.01 -10.47 -16.56
N PHE A 581 -40.76 -9.22 -16.97
CA PHE A 581 -40.62 -8.09 -16.05
C PHE A 581 -41.93 -7.83 -15.28
N ASP A 582 -43.06 -7.79 -15.96
CA ASP A 582 -44.38 -7.55 -15.34
C ASP A 582 -44.69 -8.61 -14.29
N LYS A 583 -44.43 -9.89 -14.57
CA LYS A 583 -44.58 -10.99 -13.62
C LYS A 583 -43.69 -10.79 -12.37
N GLN A 584 -42.42 -10.42 -12.54
CA GLN A 584 -41.52 -10.15 -11.41
C GLN A 584 -41.99 -8.94 -10.60
N LEU A 585 -42.43 -7.88 -11.26
CA LEU A 585 -42.95 -6.68 -10.61
C LEU A 585 -44.23 -6.95 -9.82
N GLN A 586 -45.12 -7.77 -10.36
CA GLN A 586 -46.33 -8.21 -9.64
C GLN A 586 -46.00 -9.01 -8.40
N LYS A 587 -45.03 -9.94 -8.50
CA LYS A 587 -44.54 -10.69 -7.34
C LYS A 587 -43.94 -9.77 -6.29
N PHE A 588 -43.05 -8.82 -6.69
CA PHE A 588 -42.47 -7.84 -5.79
C PHE A 588 -43.51 -7.04 -5.00
N LYS A 589 -44.59 -6.63 -5.66
CA LYS A 589 -45.71 -5.94 -5.02
C LYS A 589 -46.53 -6.85 -4.09
N ALA A 590 -46.77 -8.09 -4.51
CA ALA A 590 -47.53 -9.08 -3.73
C ALA A 590 -46.75 -9.48 -2.45
N ASP A 591 -45.46 -9.55 -2.50
CA ASP A 591 -44.58 -9.84 -1.36
C ASP A 591 -44.50 -8.67 -0.36
N GLY A 592 -45.20 -7.56 -0.61
CA GLY A 592 -45.30 -6.43 0.30
C GLY A 592 -44.02 -5.61 0.43
N HIS A 593 -43.10 -5.71 -0.53
CA HIS A 593 -41.89 -4.91 -0.51
C HIS A 593 -42.21 -3.42 -0.65
N PRO A 594 -41.57 -2.56 0.19
CA PRO A 594 -41.85 -1.13 0.13
C PRO A 594 -41.35 -0.53 -1.18
N THR A 595 -42.20 0.30 -1.81
CA THR A 595 -41.75 1.10 -2.96
C THR A 595 -40.99 2.31 -2.48
N TRP A 596 -39.83 2.52 -3.07
CA TRP A 596 -39.01 3.69 -2.73
C TRP A 596 -39.66 4.99 -3.21
N ASN A 597 -39.85 5.93 -2.28
CA ASN A 597 -40.25 7.28 -2.62
C ASN A 597 -39.03 8.11 -3.01
N LYS A 598 -38.89 8.46 -4.29
CA LYS A 598 -37.77 9.24 -4.80
C LYS A 598 -37.55 10.57 -4.06
N GLY A 599 -38.62 11.17 -3.51
CA GLY A 599 -38.54 12.55 -3.03
C GLY A 599 -38.30 13.56 -4.19
N ALA A 600 -38.17 14.82 -3.85
CA ALA A 600 -37.74 15.82 -4.83
C ALA A 600 -36.27 15.62 -5.22
N PRO A 601 -35.89 15.83 -6.49
CA PRO A 601 -34.51 15.79 -6.91
C PRO A 601 -33.74 16.94 -6.25
N ALA A 602 -32.56 16.65 -5.73
CA ALA A 602 -31.67 17.69 -5.20
C ALA A 602 -30.99 18.44 -6.34
N GLU A 603 -30.74 19.72 -6.15
CA GLU A 603 -29.84 20.44 -7.03
C GLU A 603 -28.40 19.96 -6.80
N PRO A 604 -27.54 19.92 -7.84
CA PRO A 604 -26.13 19.60 -7.70
C PRO A 604 -25.50 20.53 -6.65
N SER A 605 -24.68 19.97 -5.73
CA SER A 605 -24.03 20.77 -4.70
C SER A 605 -23.20 21.89 -5.34
N CYS A 606 -23.52 23.13 -5.04
CA CYS A 606 -23.06 24.33 -5.76
C CYS A 606 -21.53 24.46 -5.86
N LYS A 607 -20.77 23.91 -4.90
CA LYS A 607 -19.29 23.95 -4.91
C LYS A 607 -18.65 22.92 -5.85
N ALA A 608 -19.31 21.82 -6.11
CA ALA A 608 -18.82 20.77 -7.01
C ALA A 608 -19.34 20.98 -8.45
N ALA A 609 -20.59 21.38 -8.61
CA ALA A 609 -21.25 21.52 -9.89
C ALA A 609 -20.80 22.74 -10.72
N THR A 610 -20.43 23.86 -10.08
CA THR A 610 -20.00 25.08 -10.78
C THR A 610 -18.59 24.98 -11.37
N ARG A 611 -17.72 24.13 -10.85
CA ARG A 611 -16.35 23.94 -11.37
C ARG A 611 -16.20 22.72 -12.28
N LEU A 612 -16.94 21.64 -12.01
CA LEU A 612 -16.85 20.40 -12.80
C LEU A 612 -17.48 20.50 -14.20
N PRO A 613 -18.68 21.05 -14.41
CA PRO A 613 -19.28 21.09 -15.76
C PRO A 613 -18.46 21.83 -16.80
N SER A 614 -17.79 22.93 -16.43
CA SER A 614 -16.94 23.66 -17.37
C SER A 614 -15.64 22.94 -17.68
N VAL A 615 -15.01 22.36 -16.68
CA VAL A 615 -13.81 21.52 -16.84
C VAL A 615 -14.15 20.25 -17.63
N TRP A 616 -15.25 19.58 -17.30
CA TRP A 616 -15.70 18.36 -18.00
C TRP A 616 -16.16 18.66 -19.42
N LYS A 617 -16.91 19.74 -19.69
CA LYS A 617 -17.29 20.17 -21.05
C LYS A 617 -16.07 20.54 -21.88
N SER A 618 -15.09 21.25 -21.32
CA SER A 618 -13.81 21.55 -21.98
C SER A 618 -13.00 20.28 -22.28
N MET A 619 -13.05 19.29 -21.40
CA MET A 619 -12.36 18.01 -21.60
C MET A 619 -13.04 17.13 -22.65
N MET A 620 -14.38 17.03 -22.64
CA MET A 620 -15.16 16.30 -23.63
C MET A 620 -14.97 16.88 -25.05
N SER A 621 -14.88 18.19 -25.18
CA SER A 621 -14.60 18.83 -26.50
C SER A 621 -13.18 18.55 -27.02
N ARG A 622 -12.24 18.18 -26.13
CA ARG A 622 -10.86 17.81 -26.51
C ARG A 622 -10.66 16.30 -26.73
N CYS A 623 -11.49 15.47 -26.13
CA CYS A 623 -11.45 14.01 -26.35
C CYS A 623 -12.12 13.58 -27.66
N ASN A 624 -13.00 14.42 -28.23
CA ASN A 624 -13.69 14.18 -29.50
C ASN A 624 -12.94 14.77 -30.72
N LYS A 625 -11.75 15.32 -30.51
CA LYS A 625 -10.77 15.67 -31.57
C LYS A 625 -9.57 14.72 -31.47
#